data_c4ea71b6d39a4646b5de05c7f9562f49
#
_entry.id   c4ea71b6d39a4646b5de05c7f9562f49
#
_cell.length_a   1.000
_cell.length_b   1.000
_cell.length_c   1.000
_cell.angle_alpha   90.00
_cell.angle_beta   90.00
_cell.angle_gamma   90.00
#
_symmetry.space_group_name_H-M   'P 1'
#
loop_
_entity.id
_entity.type
_entity.pdbx_description
1 polymer ?
#
loop_
_entity_poly.entity_id
_entity_poly.type
_entity_poly.pdbx_seq_one_letter_code
_entity_poly.pdbx_strand_id
1 'polypeptide(L)'
;MATFVDNVTLHLKAGHGGNGCVSVKREKFKPLAGPDGGNGGDGGDIVLFSDPQVTTLLSYHRSPHINSPHGGPGMGDHRQGFKGEELVLSVPVGTVVKDPDGTVIADMNVPGMRVVVAPAGQGGLGNAALASTKRKAPGFALLGTKGFEGDVMLELKTLADVALVGYPSAGKSSLVAALSAARPKIADYPFTTLHPNLGVVQAGEVRYTIADVPGLIEGASEGKGLGLEFLRHVERC
;
A
#
# COMPACT_ATOMS: atom_id res chain seq x y z
N MET A 1 -17.20 -18.68 1.42
CA MET A 1 -16.47 -18.66 2.69
C MET A 1 -15.48 -17.52 2.62
N ALA A 2 -15.55 -16.53 3.51
CA ALA A 2 -14.55 -15.46 3.55
C ALA A 2 -13.26 -16.04 4.15
N THR A 3 -12.22 -16.16 3.34
CA THR A 3 -10.89 -16.57 3.81
C THR A 3 -10.22 -15.30 4.34
N PHE A 4 -9.81 -15.30 5.59
CA PHE A 4 -9.01 -14.21 6.15
C PHE A 4 -7.60 -14.32 5.56
N VAL A 5 -7.08 -13.22 5.03
CA VAL A 5 -5.74 -13.14 4.43
C VAL A 5 -5.00 -12.05 5.16
N ASP A 6 -3.91 -12.41 5.80
CA ASP A 6 -3.04 -11.57 6.63
C ASP A 6 -1.69 -11.26 5.99
N ASN A 7 -1.33 -11.98 4.94
CA ASN A 7 -0.08 -11.76 4.21
C ASN A 7 -0.32 -11.85 2.70
N VAL A 8 0.14 -10.84 1.96
CA VAL A 8 0.01 -10.75 0.50
C VAL A 8 1.25 -10.11 -0.10
N THR A 9 1.75 -10.69 -1.19
CA THR A 9 2.76 -10.05 -2.03
C THR A 9 2.07 -9.33 -3.18
N LEU A 10 2.35 -8.03 -3.33
CA LEU A 10 1.88 -7.20 -4.43
C LEU A 10 3.00 -7.03 -5.46
N HIS A 11 2.66 -7.19 -6.73
CA HIS A 11 3.53 -6.89 -7.87
C HIS A 11 3.16 -5.50 -8.39
N LEU A 12 3.98 -4.49 -8.04
CA LEU A 12 3.68 -3.10 -8.30
C LEU A 12 4.42 -2.61 -9.55
N LYS A 13 3.69 -1.89 -10.42
CA LYS A 13 4.24 -1.15 -11.56
C LYS A 13 3.71 0.26 -11.52
N ALA A 14 4.54 1.19 -11.07
CA ALA A 14 4.21 2.61 -11.07
C ALA A 14 4.26 3.18 -12.50
N GLY A 15 3.48 4.23 -12.74
CA GLY A 15 3.41 4.89 -14.03
C GLY A 15 4.76 5.43 -14.48
N HIS A 16 5.12 5.22 -15.74
CA HIS A 16 6.29 5.87 -16.33
C HIS A 16 5.97 7.33 -16.67
N GLY A 17 6.97 8.20 -16.63
CA GLY A 17 6.85 9.55 -17.16
C GLY A 17 6.71 9.55 -18.68
N GLY A 18 5.91 10.48 -19.20
CA GLY A 18 5.79 10.72 -20.63
C GLY A 18 7.04 11.38 -21.21
N ASN A 19 7.30 11.17 -22.47
CA ASN A 19 8.45 11.77 -23.14
C ASN A 19 8.21 13.25 -23.44
N GLY A 20 9.25 14.08 -23.35
CA GLY A 20 9.24 15.44 -23.87
C GLY A 20 9.11 15.48 -25.39
N CYS A 21 8.59 16.56 -25.91
CA CYS A 21 8.39 16.75 -27.35
C CYS A 21 9.51 17.60 -27.96
N VAL A 22 9.88 17.25 -29.19
CA VAL A 22 10.71 18.11 -30.05
C VAL A 22 9.81 18.71 -31.12
N SER A 23 9.56 20.02 -31.02
CA SER A 23 8.74 20.75 -31.97
C SER A 23 9.27 22.14 -32.17
N VAL A 24 9.01 22.71 -33.35
CA VAL A 24 9.38 24.07 -33.72
C VAL A 24 8.12 24.81 -34.18
N LYS A 25 7.85 25.94 -33.55
CA LYS A 25 6.71 26.77 -33.89
C LYS A 25 6.82 27.30 -35.30
N ARG A 26 5.75 27.15 -36.07
CA ARG A 26 5.63 27.64 -37.43
C ARG A 26 4.55 28.69 -37.51
N GLU A 27 4.92 29.91 -37.87
CA GLU A 27 4.01 31.02 -38.08
C GLU A 27 4.09 31.49 -39.54
N LYS A 28 3.05 32.17 -40.01
CA LYS A 28 3.03 32.80 -41.34
C LYS A 28 4.21 33.78 -41.43
N PHE A 29 5.06 33.57 -42.42
CA PHE A 29 6.30 34.34 -42.63
C PHE A 29 7.46 34.12 -41.63
N LYS A 30 7.28 33.21 -40.62
CA LYS A 30 8.33 32.79 -39.68
C LYS A 30 8.35 31.29 -39.50
N PRO A 31 8.88 30.51 -40.45
CA PRO A 31 8.83 29.04 -40.42
C PRO A 31 9.65 28.41 -39.27
N LEU A 32 10.53 29.20 -38.64
CA LEU A 32 11.36 28.79 -37.51
C LEU A 32 11.21 29.82 -36.37
N ALA A 33 10.01 29.91 -35.77
CA ALA A 33 9.69 30.88 -34.74
C ALA A 33 10.22 30.50 -33.35
N GLY A 34 10.85 29.35 -33.20
CA GLY A 34 11.49 28.87 -31.97
C GLY A 34 11.02 27.48 -31.53
N PRO A 35 11.69 26.90 -30.53
CA PRO A 35 11.27 25.61 -29.97
C PRO A 35 9.97 25.77 -29.18
N ASP A 36 9.00 24.90 -29.41
CA ASP A 36 7.69 24.91 -28.76
C ASP A 36 7.23 23.55 -28.25
N GLY A 37 8.15 22.59 -28.19
CA GLY A 37 7.85 21.28 -27.65
C GLY A 37 7.64 21.32 -26.15
N GLY A 38 6.45 20.84 -25.69
CA GLY A 38 6.08 20.75 -24.28
C GLY A 38 6.73 19.56 -23.57
N ASN A 39 6.68 19.60 -22.25
CA ASN A 39 7.18 18.52 -21.39
C ASN A 39 6.21 17.35 -21.39
N GLY A 40 6.73 16.14 -21.18
CA GLY A 40 5.91 14.99 -20.80
C GLY A 40 5.32 15.16 -19.40
N GLY A 41 4.21 14.49 -19.13
CA GLY A 41 3.61 14.43 -17.80
C GLY A 41 4.27 13.37 -16.94
N ASP A 42 4.23 13.54 -15.62
CA ASP A 42 4.66 12.50 -14.67
C ASP A 42 3.70 11.31 -14.71
N GLY A 43 4.18 10.11 -14.34
CA GLY A 43 3.34 8.97 -14.11
C GLY A 43 2.52 9.10 -12.82
N GLY A 44 1.61 8.15 -12.56
CA GLY A 44 0.89 8.04 -11.30
C GLY A 44 1.66 7.22 -10.27
N ASP A 45 1.73 7.70 -9.04
CA ASP A 45 2.27 6.96 -7.91
C ASP A 45 1.30 5.86 -7.46
N ILE A 46 1.81 4.83 -6.76
CA ILE A 46 0.98 3.89 -6.01
C ILE A 46 1.14 4.19 -4.53
N VAL A 47 0.02 4.51 -3.90
CA VAL A 47 -0.04 4.95 -2.50
C VAL A 47 -0.89 3.98 -1.70
N LEU A 48 -0.39 3.52 -0.55
CA LEU A 48 -1.18 2.81 0.45
C LEU A 48 -1.87 3.82 1.37
N PHE A 49 -3.11 3.53 1.68
CA PHE A 49 -3.94 4.31 2.61
C PHE A 49 -4.52 3.40 3.68
N SER A 50 -4.25 3.69 4.96
CA SER A 50 -4.80 2.94 6.08
C SER A 50 -6.25 3.34 6.35
N ASP A 51 -7.18 2.42 6.07
CA ASP A 51 -8.62 2.65 6.19
C ASP A 51 -9.19 1.76 7.30
N PRO A 52 -9.80 2.35 8.36
CA PRO A 52 -10.45 1.59 9.43
C PRO A 52 -11.61 0.71 8.95
N GLN A 53 -12.20 1.01 7.80
CA GLN A 53 -13.31 0.24 7.24
C GLN A 53 -12.85 -1.03 6.52
N VAL A 54 -11.57 -1.10 6.17
CA VAL A 54 -10.96 -2.28 5.55
C VAL A 54 -10.43 -3.21 6.63
N THR A 55 -10.88 -4.47 6.64
CA THR A 55 -10.53 -5.45 7.68
C THR A 55 -9.71 -6.63 7.18
N THR A 56 -9.42 -6.73 5.89
CA THR A 56 -8.73 -7.87 5.30
C THR A 56 -7.97 -7.48 4.02
N LEU A 57 -6.89 -8.22 3.74
CA LEU A 57 -6.10 -8.08 2.50
C LEU A 57 -6.62 -8.99 1.35
N LEU A 58 -7.81 -9.60 1.51
CA LEU A 58 -8.34 -10.59 0.56
C LEU A 58 -8.47 -10.07 -0.87
N SER A 59 -8.81 -8.80 -1.07
CA SER A 59 -8.92 -8.16 -2.39
C SER A 59 -7.60 -8.23 -3.15
N TYR A 60 -6.50 -7.98 -2.45
CA TYR A 60 -5.15 -8.00 -3.01
C TYR A 60 -4.63 -9.41 -3.27
N HIS A 61 -5.01 -10.38 -2.45
CA HIS A 61 -4.70 -11.78 -2.71
C HIS A 61 -5.32 -12.28 -4.03
N ARG A 62 -6.52 -11.77 -4.38
CA ARG A 62 -7.19 -12.11 -5.65
C ARG A 62 -6.60 -11.39 -6.86
N SER A 63 -6.09 -10.18 -6.66
CA SER A 63 -5.55 -9.31 -7.72
C SER A 63 -4.23 -8.68 -7.25
N PRO A 64 -3.13 -9.45 -7.24
CA PRO A 64 -1.84 -8.97 -6.70
C PRO A 64 -1.09 -8.05 -7.66
N HIS A 65 -1.44 -8.02 -8.95
CA HIS A 65 -0.80 -7.17 -9.95
C HIS A 65 -1.46 -5.80 -10.00
N ILE A 66 -0.72 -4.79 -9.61
CA ILE A 66 -1.20 -3.41 -9.48
C ILE A 66 -0.39 -2.51 -10.42
N ASN A 67 -1.08 -1.80 -11.30
CA ASN A 67 -0.44 -0.87 -12.25
C ASN A 67 -1.10 0.50 -12.12
N SER A 68 -0.30 1.56 -12.04
CA SER A 68 -0.79 2.93 -12.10
C SER A 68 -0.59 3.55 -13.50
N PRO A 69 -1.37 4.59 -13.84
CA PRO A 69 -1.34 5.18 -15.18
C PRO A 69 0.02 5.84 -15.49
N HIS A 70 0.42 5.77 -16.77
CA HIS A 70 1.58 6.49 -17.28
C HIS A 70 1.26 7.96 -17.52
N GLY A 71 2.29 8.80 -17.48
CA GLY A 71 2.20 10.17 -17.95
C GLY A 71 2.12 10.25 -19.48
N GLY A 72 1.38 11.24 -19.99
CA GLY A 72 1.26 11.48 -21.41
C GLY A 72 2.51 12.15 -22.00
N PRO A 73 2.80 11.96 -23.29
CA PRO A 73 3.88 12.68 -23.97
C PRO A 73 3.55 14.16 -24.12
N GLY A 74 4.59 14.99 -24.12
CA GLY A 74 4.48 16.38 -24.50
C GLY A 74 4.10 16.55 -25.97
N MET A 75 3.56 17.69 -26.33
CA MET A 75 3.13 18.02 -27.69
C MET A 75 3.69 19.39 -28.12
N GLY A 76 3.56 19.74 -29.39
CA GLY A 76 3.86 21.09 -29.89
C GLY A 76 2.97 22.15 -29.26
N ASP A 77 3.22 23.44 -29.53
CA ASP A 77 2.53 24.59 -28.96
C ASP A 77 2.62 24.68 -27.43
N HIS A 78 3.77 24.32 -26.85
CA HIS A 78 4.03 24.24 -25.39
C HIS A 78 3.04 23.36 -24.60
N ARG A 79 2.30 22.48 -25.26
CA ARG A 79 1.34 21.61 -24.60
C ARG A 79 2.07 20.51 -23.81
N GLN A 80 1.84 20.52 -22.51
CA GLN A 80 2.38 19.48 -21.62
C GLN A 80 1.57 18.20 -21.73
N GLY A 81 2.22 17.06 -21.51
CA GLY A 81 1.57 15.78 -21.35
C GLY A 81 0.71 15.75 -20.07
N PHE A 82 -0.36 14.99 -20.09
CA PHE A 82 -1.18 14.79 -18.90
C PHE A 82 -0.40 14.03 -17.84
N LYS A 83 -0.63 14.35 -16.58
CA LYS A 83 -0.09 13.63 -15.43
C LYS A 83 -0.92 12.35 -15.20
N GLY A 84 -0.27 11.22 -14.96
CA GLY A 84 -0.93 9.98 -14.50
C GLY A 84 -1.56 10.22 -13.13
N GLU A 85 -2.77 9.73 -12.94
CA GLU A 85 -3.44 9.82 -11.65
C GLU A 85 -2.79 8.88 -10.63
N GLU A 86 -2.71 9.33 -9.39
CA GLU A 86 -2.27 8.54 -8.26
C GLU A 86 -3.25 7.36 -8.03
N LEU A 87 -2.72 6.15 -7.84
CA LEU A 87 -3.51 4.97 -7.50
C LEU A 87 -3.44 4.74 -5.99
N VAL A 88 -4.57 4.96 -5.31
CA VAL A 88 -4.69 4.74 -3.87
C VAL A 88 -5.23 3.35 -3.57
N LEU A 89 -4.52 2.60 -2.75
CA LEU A 89 -4.87 1.25 -2.30
C LEU A 89 -5.21 1.30 -0.81
N SER A 90 -6.47 1.02 -0.46
CA SER A 90 -6.90 0.98 0.93
C SER A 90 -6.48 -0.33 1.60
N VAL A 91 -5.77 -0.24 2.72
CA VAL A 91 -5.32 -1.37 3.53
C VAL A 91 -5.81 -1.24 4.96
N PRO A 92 -5.97 -2.35 5.70
CA PRO A 92 -6.33 -2.31 7.12
C PRO A 92 -5.32 -1.51 7.95
N VAL A 93 -5.79 -0.89 9.03
CA VAL A 93 -4.92 -0.30 10.06
C VAL A 93 -4.11 -1.43 10.71
N GLY A 94 -2.80 -1.20 10.95
CA GLY A 94 -1.88 -2.21 11.46
C GLY A 94 -1.21 -3.07 10.37
N THR A 95 -1.37 -2.69 9.08
CA THR A 95 -0.64 -3.32 7.99
C THR A 95 0.82 -2.87 7.99
N VAL A 96 1.74 -3.82 8.01
CA VAL A 96 3.18 -3.57 7.84
C VAL A 96 3.56 -3.85 6.39
N VAL A 97 4.27 -2.90 5.82
CA VAL A 97 4.75 -2.94 4.43
C VAL A 97 6.23 -3.30 4.45
N LYS A 98 6.60 -4.36 3.75
CA LYS A 98 7.98 -4.85 3.66
C LYS A 98 8.43 -4.94 2.20
N ASP A 99 9.72 -4.80 1.97
CA ASP A 99 10.34 -5.18 0.70
C ASP A 99 10.53 -6.71 0.62
N PRO A 100 10.96 -7.25 -0.53
CA PRO A 100 11.20 -8.69 -0.69
C PRO A 100 12.28 -9.25 0.23
N ASP A 101 13.19 -8.40 0.73
CA ASP A 101 14.27 -8.78 1.65
C ASP A 101 13.80 -8.82 3.10
N GLY A 102 12.53 -8.43 3.35
CA GLY A 102 11.92 -8.41 4.69
C GLY A 102 12.15 -7.11 5.47
N THR A 103 12.81 -6.10 4.86
CA THR A 103 13.00 -4.79 5.48
C THR A 103 11.66 -4.04 5.55
N VAL A 104 11.35 -3.46 6.69
CA VAL A 104 10.12 -2.69 6.88
C VAL A 104 10.24 -1.34 6.17
N ILE A 105 9.38 -1.12 5.18
CA ILE A 105 9.24 0.16 4.47
C ILE A 105 8.36 1.11 5.28
N ALA A 106 7.24 0.61 5.80
CA ALA A 106 6.30 1.39 6.60
C ALA A 106 5.49 0.50 7.54
N ASP A 107 5.04 1.08 8.66
CA ASP A 107 4.08 0.47 9.59
C ASP A 107 2.85 1.39 9.65
N MET A 108 1.74 0.93 9.09
CA MET A 108 0.50 1.71 8.90
C MET A 108 -0.43 1.55 10.10
N ASN A 109 0.06 1.90 11.29
CA ASN A 109 -0.62 1.74 12.57
C ASN A 109 -1.58 2.90 12.93
N VAL A 110 -1.61 3.97 12.14
CA VAL A 110 -2.48 5.14 12.36
C VAL A 110 -3.55 5.20 11.28
N PRO A 111 -4.85 5.35 11.60
CA PRO A 111 -5.91 5.55 10.63
C PRO A 111 -5.65 6.78 9.75
N GLY A 112 -5.92 6.68 8.45
CA GLY A 112 -5.73 7.78 7.51
C GLY A 112 -4.27 8.01 7.07
N MET A 113 -3.33 7.18 7.50
CA MET A 113 -1.94 7.26 7.07
C MET A 113 -1.81 6.97 5.57
N ARG A 114 -0.98 7.75 4.88
CA ARG A 114 -0.67 7.58 3.46
C ARG A 114 0.82 7.36 3.26
N VAL A 115 1.17 6.34 2.48
CA VAL A 115 2.57 6.01 2.17
C VAL A 115 2.71 5.71 0.69
N VAL A 116 3.63 6.39 0.01
CA VAL A 116 4.00 6.09 -1.37
C VAL A 116 4.90 4.84 -1.35
N VAL A 117 4.41 3.73 -1.89
CA VAL A 117 5.15 2.46 -1.94
C VAL A 117 5.80 2.22 -3.29
N ALA A 118 5.28 2.83 -4.33
CA ALA A 118 5.87 2.75 -5.67
C ALA A 118 5.82 4.15 -6.33
N PRO A 119 6.94 4.89 -6.30
CA PRO A 119 7.01 6.20 -6.92
C PRO A 119 6.97 6.10 -8.45
N ALA A 120 6.27 7.03 -9.06
CA ALA A 120 6.15 7.16 -10.50
C ALA A 120 7.42 7.73 -11.16
N GLY A 121 7.50 7.54 -12.46
CA GLY A 121 8.52 8.19 -13.29
C GLY A 121 8.17 9.66 -13.58
N GLN A 122 9.19 10.48 -13.68
CA GLN A 122 9.07 11.90 -14.01
C GLN A 122 8.95 12.10 -15.53
N GLY A 123 8.15 13.07 -15.94
CA GLY A 123 8.03 13.48 -17.33
C GLY A 123 9.32 14.08 -17.88
N GLY A 124 9.64 13.75 -19.14
CA GLY A 124 10.80 14.29 -19.83
C GLY A 124 10.59 15.74 -20.25
N LEU A 125 11.65 16.53 -20.23
CA LEU A 125 11.61 17.94 -20.67
C LEU A 125 11.52 18.05 -22.19
N GLY A 126 10.62 18.88 -22.68
CA GLY A 126 10.53 19.26 -24.10
C GLY A 126 11.64 20.20 -24.53
N ASN A 127 11.84 20.33 -25.83
CA ASN A 127 12.92 21.18 -26.36
C ASN A 127 12.74 22.67 -26.02
N ALA A 128 11.53 23.14 -25.78
CA ALA A 128 11.28 24.50 -25.33
C ALA A 128 11.86 24.76 -23.91
N ALA A 129 11.71 23.82 -23.01
CA ALA A 129 12.28 23.89 -21.64
C ALA A 129 13.81 23.76 -21.63
N LEU A 130 14.40 23.10 -22.63
CA LEU A 130 15.85 22.89 -22.78
C LEU A 130 16.53 24.05 -23.54
N ALA A 131 15.78 25.01 -24.03
CA ALA A 131 16.32 26.17 -24.72
C ALA A 131 17.17 27.03 -23.78
N SER A 132 18.29 27.52 -24.27
CA SER A 132 19.22 28.37 -23.53
C SER A 132 19.83 29.42 -24.44
N THR A 133 20.51 30.44 -23.88
CA THR A 133 21.20 31.49 -24.64
C THR A 133 22.24 30.94 -25.62
N LYS A 134 22.94 29.82 -25.23
CA LYS A 134 23.91 29.15 -26.08
C LYS A 134 23.26 28.23 -27.11
N ARG A 135 22.09 27.63 -26.80
CA ARG A 135 21.35 26.71 -27.65
C ARG A 135 19.90 27.14 -27.73
N LYS A 136 19.60 28.05 -28.64
CA LYS A 136 18.29 28.70 -28.77
C LYS A 136 17.17 27.73 -29.23
N ALA A 137 17.50 26.70 -30.02
CA ALA A 137 16.55 25.71 -30.52
C ALA A 137 17.17 24.32 -30.47
N PRO A 138 17.08 23.62 -29.28
CA PRO A 138 17.54 22.24 -29.17
C PRO A 138 16.74 21.32 -30.10
N GLY A 139 17.45 20.48 -30.86
CA GLY A 139 16.84 19.45 -31.72
C GLY A 139 16.55 18.14 -30.98
N PHE A 140 16.50 18.15 -29.64
CA PHE A 140 16.24 16.99 -28.79
C PHE A 140 15.35 17.35 -27.61
N ALA A 141 14.71 16.35 -27.04
CA ALA A 141 13.96 16.41 -25.78
C ALA A 141 14.43 15.26 -24.88
N LEU A 142 14.11 15.33 -23.61
CA LEU A 142 14.40 14.26 -22.66
C LEU A 142 13.27 13.22 -22.69
N LEU A 143 13.64 11.96 -22.52
CA LEU A 143 12.69 10.89 -22.29
C LEU A 143 12.17 10.96 -20.85
N GLY A 144 10.93 10.53 -20.63
CA GLY A 144 10.42 10.30 -19.28
C GLY A 144 11.18 9.18 -18.59
N THR A 145 11.28 9.25 -17.28
CA THR A 145 11.91 8.21 -16.47
C THR A 145 10.94 7.05 -16.24
N LYS A 146 11.49 5.87 -15.97
CA LYS A 146 10.68 4.71 -15.57
C LYS A 146 10.18 4.92 -14.14
N GLY A 147 8.94 4.53 -13.86
CA GLY A 147 8.42 4.37 -12.52
C GLY A 147 8.97 3.11 -11.85
N PHE A 148 8.74 3.00 -10.57
CA PHE A 148 9.10 1.80 -9.78
C PHE A 148 8.42 0.55 -10.36
N GLU A 149 9.17 -0.54 -10.43
CA GLU A 149 8.65 -1.87 -10.76
C GLU A 149 9.31 -2.86 -9.78
N GLY A 150 8.49 -3.54 -8.98
CA GLY A 150 8.99 -4.48 -7.97
C GLY A 150 7.88 -5.03 -7.10
N ASP A 151 8.28 -5.89 -6.18
CA ASP A 151 7.39 -6.56 -5.26
C ASP A 151 7.39 -5.87 -3.89
N VAL A 152 6.23 -5.87 -3.24
CA VAL A 152 6.05 -5.37 -1.88
C VAL A 152 5.19 -6.37 -1.11
N MET A 153 5.60 -6.71 0.09
CA MET A 153 4.85 -7.61 0.97
C MET A 153 4.02 -6.79 1.95
N LEU A 154 2.73 -7.10 2.02
CA LEU A 154 1.81 -6.58 3.04
C LEU A 154 1.58 -7.65 4.08
N GLU A 155 1.81 -7.33 5.35
CA GLU A 155 1.56 -8.20 6.50
C GLU A 155 0.65 -7.48 7.48
N LEU A 156 -0.53 -8.03 7.73
CA LEU A 156 -1.45 -7.49 8.71
C LEU A 156 -1.09 -8.01 10.10
N LYS A 157 -0.60 -7.13 10.97
CA LYS A 157 -0.17 -7.47 12.35
C LYS A 157 -1.24 -7.26 13.42
N THR A 158 -2.43 -6.83 13.05
CA THR A 158 -3.53 -6.67 14.00
C THR A 158 -4.13 -8.04 14.30
N LEU A 159 -4.01 -8.50 15.52
CA LEU A 159 -4.58 -9.78 15.95
C LEU A 159 -6.10 -9.69 16.04
N ALA A 160 -6.60 -8.67 16.73
CA ALA A 160 -8.02 -8.40 16.92
C ALA A 160 -8.19 -6.99 17.51
N ASP A 161 -9.41 -6.46 17.43
CA ASP A 161 -9.76 -5.20 18.09
C ASP A 161 -9.87 -5.37 19.61
N VAL A 162 -10.21 -6.60 20.07
CA VAL A 162 -10.36 -6.95 21.48
C VAL A 162 -9.71 -8.29 21.75
N ALA A 163 -8.88 -8.39 22.79
CA ALA A 163 -8.29 -9.64 23.26
C ALA A 163 -8.89 -10.06 24.61
N LEU A 164 -9.31 -11.33 24.71
CA LEU A 164 -9.73 -11.92 25.99
C LEU A 164 -8.53 -12.52 26.70
N VAL A 165 -8.17 -11.95 27.83
CA VAL A 165 -7.07 -12.39 28.68
C VAL A 165 -7.63 -12.99 29.99
N GLY A 166 -7.12 -14.12 30.42
CA GLY A 166 -7.56 -14.76 31.66
C GLY A 166 -7.05 -16.17 31.82
N TYR A 167 -7.30 -16.77 33.00
CA TYR A 167 -6.82 -18.11 33.34
C TYR A 167 -7.36 -19.20 32.39
N PRO A 168 -6.64 -20.32 32.24
CA PRO A 168 -7.16 -21.50 31.55
C PRO A 168 -8.52 -21.91 32.11
N SER A 169 -9.41 -22.37 31.24
CA SER A 169 -10.77 -22.82 31.59
C SER A 169 -11.70 -21.75 32.18
N ALA A 170 -11.36 -20.47 32.14
CA ALA A 170 -12.22 -19.37 32.57
C ALA A 170 -13.42 -19.08 31.63
N GLY A 171 -13.64 -19.89 30.61
CA GLY A 171 -14.78 -19.76 29.70
C GLY A 171 -14.56 -18.77 28.54
N LYS A 172 -13.34 -18.31 28.28
CA LYS A 172 -13.03 -17.34 27.19
C LYS A 172 -13.50 -17.83 25.82
N SER A 173 -13.12 -19.05 25.44
CA SER A 173 -13.50 -19.64 24.14
C SER A 173 -15.01 -19.83 24.02
N SER A 174 -15.69 -20.15 25.13
CA SER A 174 -17.17 -20.23 25.17
C SER A 174 -17.82 -18.86 24.97
N LEU A 175 -17.21 -17.81 25.54
CA LEU A 175 -17.66 -16.45 25.38
C LEU A 175 -17.48 -15.96 23.92
N VAL A 176 -16.31 -16.22 23.30
CA VAL A 176 -16.09 -15.91 21.89
C VAL A 176 -17.09 -16.63 21.00
N ALA A 177 -17.35 -17.93 21.26
CA ALA A 177 -18.33 -18.70 20.51
C ALA A 177 -19.76 -18.19 20.65
N ALA A 178 -20.13 -17.67 21.84
CA ALA A 178 -21.45 -17.12 22.09
C ALA A 178 -21.67 -15.73 21.49
N LEU A 179 -20.62 -14.90 21.46
CA LEU A 179 -20.68 -13.53 20.94
C LEU A 179 -20.45 -13.44 19.42
N SER A 180 -19.76 -14.41 18.84
CA SER A 180 -19.41 -14.35 17.43
C SER A 180 -20.61 -14.56 16.51
N ALA A 181 -20.86 -13.65 15.62
CA ALA A 181 -21.87 -13.75 14.55
C ALA A 181 -21.53 -14.82 13.49
N ALA A 182 -20.30 -15.32 13.47
CA ALA A 182 -19.83 -16.39 12.62
C ALA A 182 -19.14 -17.47 13.48
N ARG A 183 -19.02 -18.71 12.98
CA ARG A 183 -18.25 -19.73 13.68
C ARG A 183 -16.82 -19.24 13.90
N PRO A 184 -16.30 -19.23 15.15
CA PRO A 184 -14.93 -18.84 15.41
C PRO A 184 -13.96 -19.62 14.54
N LYS A 185 -12.98 -18.94 13.95
CA LYS A 185 -11.95 -19.59 13.14
C LYS A 185 -10.67 -19.67 13.96
N ILE A 186 -10.04 -20.81 13.90
CA ILE A 186 -8.65 -20.99 14.32
C ILE A 186 -7.81 -20.28 13.26
N ALA A 187 -7.02 -19.31 13.66
CA ALA A 187 -6.11 -18.61 12.78
C ALA A 187 -4.69 -19.16 12.98
N ASP A 188 -4.08 -19.57 11.87
CA ASP A 188 -2.67 -19.97 11.83
C ASP A 188 -1.80 -18.73 11.64
N TYR A 189 -1.26 -18.21 12.72
CA TYR A 189 -0.27 -17.14 12.65
C TYR A 189 1.14 -17.73 12.68
N PRO A 190 2.01 -17.41 11.71
CA PRO A 190 3.34 -17.99 11.63
C PRO A 190 4.27 -17.64 12.80
N PHE A 191 3.85 -16.71 13.66
CA PHE A 191 4.57 -16.29 14.85
C PHE A 191 3.94 -16.79 16.16
N THR A 192 2.85 -17.59 16.11
CA THR A 192 2.23 -18.17 17.31
C THR A 192 2.33 -19.69 17.27
N THR A 193 2.86 -20.27 18.33
CA THR A 193 2.83 -21.75 18.54
C THR A 193 1.44 -22.25 18.98
N LEU A 194 0.53 -21.33 19.30
CA LEU A 194 -0.85 -21.60 19.71
C LEU A 194 -1.79 -20.77 18.84
N HIS A 195 -2.75 -21.43 18.21
CA HIS A 195 -3.70 -20.85 17.28
C HIS A 195 -4.83 -20.12 18.07
N PRO A 196 -4.91 -18.78 18.05
CA PRO A 196 -6.01 -18.09 18.71
C PRO A 196 -7.34 -18.31 17.97
N ASN A 197 -8.42 -18.44 18.72
CA ASN A 197 -9.76 -18.46 18.15
C ASN A 197 -10.21 -17.03 17.92
N LEU A 198 -10.46 -16.67 16.66
CA LEU A 198 -10.98 -15.35 16.28
C LEU A 198 -12.49 -15.42 16.09
N GLY A 199 -13.20 -14.50 16.72
CA GLY A 199 -14.62 -14.25 16.51
C GLY A 199 -14.86 -12.86 15.94
N VAL A 200 -15.94 -12.71 15.17
CA VAL A 200 -16.42 -11.41 14.70
C VAL A 200 -17.69 -11.08 15.46
N VAL A 201 -17.68 -9.98 16.19
CA VAL A 201 -18.82 -9.50 16.96
C VAL A 201 -19.43 -8.31 16.24
N GLN A 202 -20.76 -8.30 16.17
CA GLN A 202 -21.53 -7.19 15.64
C GLN A 202 -22.35 -6.56 16.78
N ALA A 203 -22.04 -5.32 17.10
CA ALA A 203 -22.74 -4.53 18.11
C ALA A 203 -23.43 -3.34 17.42
N GLY A 204 -24.69 -3.51 17.04
CA GLY A 204 -25.42 -2.52 16.25
C GLY A 204 -24.80 -2.38 14.85
N GLU A 205 -24.35 -1.17 14.51
CA GLU A 205 -23.69 -0.88 13.22
C GLU A 205 -22.16 -1.11 13.26
N VAL A 206 -21.59 -1.30 14.46
CA VAL A 206 -20.15 -1.51 14.64
C VAL A 206 -19.83 -2.99 14.59
N ARG A 207 -18.83 -3.35 13.81
CA ARG A 207 -18.28 -4.71 13.72
C ARG A 207 -16.83 -4.66 14.22
N TYR A 208 -16.48 -5.59 15.12
CA TYR A 208 -15.13 -5.72 15.64
C TYR A 208 -14.73 -7.18 15.77
N THR A 209 -13.43 -7.44 15.76
CA THR A 209 -12.84 -8.76 15.93
C THR A 209 -12.46 -8.99 17.39
N ILE A 210 -12.75 -10.19 17.89
CA ILE A 210 -12.39 -10.61 19.23
C ILE A 210 -11.50 -11.85 19.16
N ALA A 211 -10.37 -11.82 19.88
CA ALA A 211 -9.46 -12.95 19.96
C ALA A 211 -9.54 -13.61 21.34
N ASP A 212 -9.67 -14.95 21.34
CA ASP A 212 -9.40 -15.75 22.54
C ASP A 212 -7.91 -16.00 22.64
N VAL A 213 -7.28 -15.28 23.56
CA VAL A 213 -5.86 -15.47 23.86
C VAL A 213 -5.73 -16.67 24.78
N PRO A 214 -5.06 -17.80 24.35
CA PRO A 214 -4.83 -18.94 25.20
C PRO A 214 -4.17 -18.52 26.50
N GLY A 215 -4.68 -19.02 27.62
CA GLY A 215 -4.45 -18.50 28.98
C GLY A 215 -2.99 -18.19 29.31
N LEU A 216 -2.79 -17.06 29.95
CA LEU A 216 -1.55 -16.73 30.64
C LEU A 216 -1.35 -17.78 31.74
N ILE A 217 -0.31 -18.59 31.60
CA ILE A 217 0.09 -19.57 32.62
C ILE A 217 0.92 -18.81 33.65
N GLU A 218 0.74 -19.11 34.94
CA GLU A 218 1.64 -18.64 35.99
C GLU A 218 3.08 -19.00 35.63
N GLY A 219 3.99 -17.99 35.61
CA GLY A 219 5.39 -18.16 35.17
C GLY A 219 5.67 -17.76 33.72
N ALA A 220 4.72 -17.17 32.99
CA ALA A 220 4.96 -16.64 31.65
C ALA A 220 6.07 -15.58 31.62
N SER A 221 6.25 -14.81 32.70
CA SER A 221 7.34 -13.88 32.92
C SER A 221 8.70 -14.56 33.15
N GLU A 222 8.71 -15.83 33.51
CA GLU A 222 9.92 -16.64 33.79
C GLU A 222 10.31 -17.54 32.61
N GLY A 223 9.70 -17.32 31.41
CA GLY A 223 10.00 -18.10 30.21
C GLY A 223 9.30 -19.46 30.12
N LYS A 224 8.38 -19.77 31.05
CA LYS A 224 7.52 -20.96 31.02
C LYS A 224 6.16 -20.57 30.45
N GLY A 225 5.97 -20.67 29.16
CA GLY A 225 4.69 -20.40 28.48
C GLY A 225 4.85 -19.55 27.25
N LEU A 226 3.75 -18.95 26.76
CA LEU A 226 3.76 -18.00 25.65
C LEU A 226 4.64 -16.81 26.03
N GLY A 227 5.82 -16.71 25.40
CA GLY A 227 6.84 -15.75 25.72
C GLY A 227 6.39 -14.28 25.52
N LEU A 228 7.26 -13.36 25.92
CA LEU A 228 7.10 -11.90 25.80
C LEU A 228 6.70 -11.43 24.38
N GLU A 229 6.98 -12.21 23.35
CA GLU A 229 6.59 -11.91 21.97
C GLU A 229 5.06 -11.93 21.78
N PHE A 230 4.36 -12.84 22.45
CA PHE A 230 2.90 -12.90 22.38
C PHE A 230 2.23 -11.73 23.12
N LEU A 231 2.80 -11.27 24.23
CA LEU A 231 2.30 -10.10 24.96
C LEU A 231 2.39 -8.82 24.10
N ARG A 232 3.41 -8.70 23.25
CA ARG A 232 3.52 -7.58 22.30
C ARG A 232 2.39 -7.56 21.26
N HIS A 233 1.78 -8.69 20.98
CA HIS A 233 0.63 -8.76 20.07
C HIS A 233 -0.69 -8.41 20.78
N VAL A 234 -0.79 -8.73 22.09
CA VAL A 234 -1.93 -8.30 22.91
C VAL A 234 -1.93 -6.79 23.15
N GLU A 235 -0.76 -6.15 23.23
CA GLU A 235 -0.61 -4.69 23.34
C GLU A 235 -1.11 -3.93 22.10
N ARG A 236 -1.40 -4.62 21.01
CA ARG A 236 -1.91 -4.05 19.74
C ARG A 236 -3.39 -4.35 19.49
N CYS A 237 -4.13 -4.79 20.50
CA CYS A 237 -5.57 -4.96 20.49
C CYS A 237 -6.26 -3.75 21.10
#